data_82605d8240284d94667a8d2af733ac24
#
_entry.id   82605d8240284d94667a8d2af733ac24
#
_cell.length_a   1.000
_cell.length_b   1.000
_cell.length_c   1.000
_cell.angle_alpha   90.00
_cell.angle_beta   90.00
_cell.angle_gamma   90.00
#
_symmetry.space_group_name_H-M   'P 1'
#
loop_
_entity.id
_entity.type
_entity.pdbx_description
1 polymer ?
#
loop_
_entity_poly.entity_id
_entity_poly.type
_entity_poly.pdbx_seq_one_letter_code
_entity_poly.pdbx_strand_id
1 'polypeptide(L)'
;SDPVIKHLPGLAGTAYDGVTVEQVATMTSGVKWNEDYTDPKSDVAQMLLVAPVPGELQSITYAKRLTREAPAGSKWVYKTLETNLLGDIV
;
A
#
# COMPACT_ATOMS: atom_id res chain seq x y z
N SER A 1 14.15 11.20 0.92
CA SER A 1 12.87 11.06 0.22
C SER A 1 11.72 11.47 1.15
N ASP A 2 10.66 12.02 0.59
CA ASP A 2 9.51 12.45 1.38
C ASP A 2 8.76 11.27 2.00
N PRO A 3 8.19 11.43 3.20
CA PRO A 3 7.23 10.46 3.71
C PRO A 3 6.03 10.34 2.77
N VAL A 4 5.54 9.12 2.55
CA VAL A 4 4.39 8.90 1.67
C VAL A 4 3.14 9.62 2.19
N ILE A 5 2.98 9.76 3.50
CA ILE A 5 1.82 10.45 4.10
C ILE A 5 1.79 11.94 3.79
N LYS A 6 2.92 12.54 3.41
CA LYS A 6 2.93 13.94 2.97
C LYS A 6 2.10 14.15 1.71
N HIS A 7 2.13 13.17 0.81
CA HIS A 7 1.39 13.21 -0.46
C HIS A 7 0.03 12.53 -0.36
N LEU A 8 -0.09 11.52 0.51
CA LEU A 8 -1.32 10.76 0.72
C LEU A 8 -1.66 10.73 2.23
N PRO A 9 -2.22 11.83 2.76
CA PRO A 9 -2.49 11.93 4.21
C PRO A 9 -3.41 10.85 4.76
N GLY A 10 -4.25 10.27 3.91
CA GLY A 10 -5.13 9.16 4.31
C GLY A 10 -4.40 7.92 4.77
N LEU A 11 -3.09 7.81 4.50
CA LEU A 11 -2.26 6.68 4.95
C LEU A 11 -1.72 6.86 6.37
N ALA A 12 -1.93 8.01 7.00
CA ALA A 12 -1.51 8.22 8.39
C ALA A 12 -2.20 7.21 9.30
N GLY A 13 -1.44 6.60 10.21
CA GLY A 13 -1.96 5.58 11.11
C GLY A 13 -2.11 4.19 10.48
N THR A 14 -1.81 4.03 9.20
CA THR A 14 -1.78 2.71 8.53
C THR A 14 -0.37 2.11 8.60
N ALA A 15 -0.20 0.91 8.03
CA ALA A 15 1.12 0.28 7.91
C ALA A 15 2.09 1.11 7.05
N TYR A 16 1.61 2.06 6.27
CA TYR A 16 2.44 2.95 5.46
C TYR A 16 2.95 4.17 6.22
N ASP A 17 2.52 4.38 7.45
CA ASP A 17 3.07 5.44 8.28
C ASP A 17 4.56 5.16 8.54
N GLY A 18 5.42 6.15 8.29
CA GLY A 18 6.86 5.97 8.38
C GLY A 18 7.54 5.46 7.11
N VAL A 19 6.77 5.19 6.04
CA VAL A 19 7.31 4.74 4.75
C VAL A 19 7.54 5.95 3.84
N THR A 20 8.66 5.97 3.10
CA THR A 20 8.98 7.04 2.15
C THR A 20 8.41 6.71 0.77
N VAL A 21 8.27 7.76 -0.06
CA VAL A 21 7.88 7.60 -1.47
C VAL A 21 8.85 6.70 -2.20
N GLU A 22 10.16 6.84 -1.96
CA GLU A 22 11.19 5.99 -2.57
C GLU A 22 10.99 4.52 -2.19
N GLN A 23 10.66 4.23 -0.93
CA GLN A 23 10.41 2.87 -0.48
C GLN A 23 9.17 2.26 -1.13
N VAL A 24 8.14 3.05 -1.37
CA VAL A 24 6.99 2.60 -2.16
C VAL A 24 7.40 2.33 -3.61
N ALA A 25 8.16 3.24 -4.22
CA ALA A 25 8.60 3.11 -5.61
C ALA A 25 9.50 1.89 -5.84
N THR A 26 10.28 1.51 -4.82
CA THR A 26 11.19 0.35 -4.89
C THR A 26 10.58 -0.92 -4.33
N MET A 27 9.32 -0.92 -3.96
CA MET A 27 8.60 -2.08 -3.39
C MET A 27 9.27 -2.63 -2.13
N THR A 28 9.78 -1.72 -1.29
CA THR A 28 10.48 -2.07 -0.05
C THR A 28 9.81 -1.50 1.19
N SER A 29 8.51 -1.27 1.15
CA SER A 29 7.78 -0.66 2.27
C SER A 29 7.80 -1.49 3.55
N GLY A 30 7.96 -2.82 3.45
CA GLY A 30 7.85 -3.72 4.58
C GLY A 30 6.41 -4.06 4.96
N VAL A 31 5.44 -3.62 4.20
CA VAL A 31 4.02 -3.94 4.42
C VAL A 31 3.74 -5.35 3.92
N LYS A 32 3.00 -6.13 4.72
CA LYS A 32 2.64 -7.50 4.35
C LYS A 32 1.62 -7.49 3.22
N TRP A 33 1.88 -8.26 2.16
CA TRP A 33 1.04 -8.28 0.97
C TRP A 33 1.09 -9.65 0.28
N ASN A 34 -0.05 -10.12 -0.19
CA ASN A 34 -0.16 -11.36 -0.98
C ASN A 34 -0.58 -11.00 -2.42
N GLU A 35 0.33 -11.22 -3.37
CA GLU A 35 0.14 -10.91 -4.79
C GLU A 35 -0.31 -12.13 -5.62
N ASP A 36 -0.81 -13.20 -4.98
CA ASP A 36 -1.22 -14.42 -5.68
C ASP A 36 -2.52 -14.20 -6.46
N TYR A 37 -2.41 -14.02 -7.77
CA TYR A 37 -3.55 -13.78 -8.65
C TYR A 37 -4.52 -14.96 -8.74
N THR A 38 -4.11 -16.16 -8.34
CA THR A 38 -4.94 -17.36 -8.41
C THR A 38 -5.74 -17.60 -7.13
N ASP A 39 -5.41 -16.91 -6.05
CA ASP A 39 -6.08 -17.05 -4.76
C ASP A 39 -7.11 -15.92 -4.60
N PRO A 40 -8.42 -16.27 -4.54
CA PRO A 40 -9.46 -15.24 -4.37
C PRO A 40 -9.40 -14.52 -3.02
N LYS A 41 -8.65 -15.05 -2.04
CA LYS A 41 -8.45 -14.43 -0.73
C LYS A 41 -7.18 -13.59 -0.65
N SER A 42 -6.37 -13.56 -1.71
CA SER A 42 -5.15 -12.75 -1.72
C SER A 42 -5.47 -11.26 -1.65
N ASP A 43 -4.49 -10.47 -1.21
CA ASP A 43 -4.66 -9.02 -1.12
C ASP A 43 -4.94 -8.41 -2.48
N VAL A 44 -4.27 -8.86 -3.54
CA VAL A 44 -4.49 -8.30 -4.87
C VAL A 44 -5.92 -8.55 -5.34
N ALA A 45 -6.47 -9.75 -5.09
CA ALA A 45 -7.85 -10.06 -5.45
C ALA A 45 -8.84 -9.25 -4.62
N GLN A 46 -8.63 -9.17 -3.30
CA GLN A 46 -9.51 -8.43 -2.40
C GLN A 46 -9.48 -6.92 -2.67
N MET A 47 -8.31 -6.37 -3.01
CA MET A 47 -8.20 -4.95 -3.35
C MET A 47 -9.09 -4.58 -4.53
N LEU A 48 -9.17 -5.45 -5.54
CA LEU A 48 -10.00 -5.21 -6.73
C LEU A 48 -11.49 -5.23 -6.42
N LEU A 49 -11.89 -5.88 -5.32
CA LEU A 49 -13.30 -6.03 -4.93
C LEU A 49 -13.75 -5.01 -3.89
N VAL A 50 -12.84 -4.33 -3.22
CA VAL A 50 -13.21 -3.42 -2.14
C VAL A 50 -13.90 -2.16 -2.68
N ALA A 51 -15.02 -1.80 -2.05
CA ALA A 51 -15.68 -0.53 -2.34
C ALA A 51 -14.96 0.57 -1.54
N PRO A 52 -14.54 1.67 -2.19
CA PRO A 52 -13.86 2.74 -1.45
C PRO A 52 -14.84 3.45 -0.52
N VAL A 53 -14.33 3.90 0.63
CA VAL A 53 -15.08 4.80 1.50
C VAL A 53 -15.34 6.10 0.72
N PRO A 54 -16.55 6.68 0.79
CA PRO A 54 -16.84 7.94 0.09
C PRO A 54 -15.79 9.02 0.40
N GLY A 55 -15.26 9.64 -0.64
CA GLY A 55 -14.21 10.66 -0.51
C GLY A 55 -12.81 10.10 -0.37
N GLU A 56 -12.63 8.78 -0.44
CA GLU A 56 -11.35 8.10 -0.27
C GLU A 56 -11.02 7.26 -1.51
N LEU A 57 -9.73 7.22 -1.89
CA LEU A 57 -9.28 6.37 -3.00
C LEU A 57 -9.35 4.89 -2.59
N GLN A 58 -9.67 4.01 -3.55
CA GLN A 58 -9.76 2.57 -3.30
C GLN A 58 -8.46 2.00 -2.71
N SER A 59 -7.31 2.43 -3.21
CA SER A 59 -6.01 2.00 -2.70
C SER A 59 -5.82 2.35 -1.23
N ILE A 60 -6.25 3.55 -0.81
CA ILE A 60 -6.16 3.99 0.57
C ILE A 60 -7.14 3.21 1.45
N THR A 61 -8.37 2.99 0.97
CA THR A 61 -9.33 2.17 1.70
C THR A 61 -8.77 0.78 1.99
N TYR A 62 -8.16 0.15 0.99
CA TYR A 62 -7.58 -1.17 1.19
C TYR A 62 -6.33 -1.13 2.07
N ALA A 63 -5.49 -0.11 1.92
CA ALA A 63 -4.25 0.02 2.71
C ALA A 63 -4.50 0.00 4.22
N LYS A 64 -5.65 0.49 4.65
CA LYS A 64 -6.02 0.49 6.07
C LYS A 64 -6.17 -0.90 6.67
N ARG A 65 -6.32 -1.94 5.84
CA ARG A 65 -6.44 -3.34 6.28
C ARG A 65 -5.10 -4.02 6.46
N LEU A 66 -4.03 -3.41 5.97
CA LEU A 66 -2.72 -4.05 5.89
C LEU A 66 -1.93 -3.88 7.17
N THR A 67 -1.00 -4.81 7.38
CA THR A 67 -0.08 -4.79 8.53
C THR A 67 1.36 -4.82 8.04
N ARG A 68 2.28 -4.47 8.90
CA ARG A 68 3.71 -4.50 8.59
C ARG A 68 4.28 -5.88 8.90
N GLU A 69 5.13 -6.41 7.99
CA GLU A 69 5.86 -7.66 8.23
C GLU A 69 7.37 -7.46 8.40
N ALA A 70 7.91 -6.29 7.99
CA ALA A 70 9.34 -6.02 8.05
C ALA A 70 9.58 -4.51 8.18
N PRO A 71 10.77 -4.08 8.67
CA PRO A 71 11.11 -2.66 8.66
C PRO A 71 11.10 -2.08 7.25
N ALA A 72 10.67 -0.83 7.10
CA ALA A 72 10.67 -0.16 5.82
C ALA A 72 12.10 -0.12 5.25
N GLY A 73 12.23 -0.43 3.96
CA GLY A 73 13.51 -0.47 3.26
C GLY A 73 14.25 -1.80 3.35
N SER A 74 13.77 -2.78 4.13
CA SER A 74 14.54 -4.00 4.41
C SER A 74 14.22 -5.19 3.52
N LYS A 75 13.06 -5.20 2.84
CA LYS A 75 12.61 -6.37 2.10
C LYS A 75 11.89 -5.96 0.82
N TRP A 76 12.31 -6.52 -0.31
CA TRP A 76 11.64 -6.32 -1.60
C TRP A 76 10.50 -7.32 -1.76
N VAL A 77 9.27 -6.82 -1.99
CA VAL A 77 8.09 -7.64 -2.31
C VAL A 77 7.24 -6.84 -3.29
N TYR A 78 7.00 -7.37 -4.48
CA TYR A 78 6.15 -6.69 -5.47
C TYR A 78 4.71 -6.59 -4.95
N LYS A 79 4.11 -5.40 -5.07
CA LYS A 79 2.76 -5.13 -4.59
C LYS A 79 2.02 -4.23 -5.59
N THR A 80 0.92 -4.74 -6.14
CA THR A 80 0.06 -3.94 -7.02
C THR A 80 -0.44 -2.68 -6.31
N LEU A 81 -0.75 -2.77 -5.01
CA LEU A 81 -1.20 -1.61 -4.24
C LEU A 81 -0.18 -0.46 -4.32
N GLU A 82 1.11 -0.77 -4.21
CA GLU A 82 2.14 0.28 -4.21
C GLU A 82 2.27 0.95 -5.57
N THR A 83 2.05 0.21 -6.65
CA THR A 83 1.95 0.81 -7.98
C THR A 83 0.77 1.79 -8.04
N ASN A 84 -0.38 1.42 -7.48
CA ASN A 84 -1.55 2.29 -7.43
C ASN A 84 -1.31 3.52 -6.55
N LEU A 85 -0.62 3.37 -5.41
CA LEU A 85 -0.28 4.51 -4.55
C LEU A 85 0.61 5.50 -5.29
N LEU A 86 1.58 5.03 -6.08
CA LEU A 86 2.41 5.92 -6.89
C LEU A 86 1.58 6.70 -7.90
N GLY A 87 0.62 6.05 -8.55
CA GLY A 87 -0.32 6.72 -9.46
C GLY A 87 -1.16 7.77 -8.74
N ASP A 88 -1.54 7.51 -7.49
CA ASP A 88 -2.33 8.45 -6.68
C ASP A 88 -1.54 9.70 -6.29
N ILE A 89 -0.21 9.60 -6.18
CA ILE A 89 0.67 10.73 -5.83
C ILE A 89 0.85 11.68 -7.02
N VAL A 90 0.85 11.18 -8.22
CA VAL A 90 1.11 11.96 -9.46
C VAL A 90 -0.01 12.90 -9.82
#